data_39873cca180c126c835926dc324048c5
#
_entry.id   39873cca180c126c835926dc324048c5
#
_cell.length_a   1.000
_cell.length_b   1.000
_cell.length_c   1.000
_cell.angle_alpha   90.00
_cell.angle_beta   90.00
_cell.angle_gamma   90.00
#
_symmetry.space_group_name_H-M   'P 1'
#
loop_
_entity.id
_entity.type
_entity.pdbx_description
1 polymer ?
#
loop_
_entity_poly.entity_id
_entity_poly.type
_entity_poly.pdbx_seq_one_letter_code
_entity_poly.pdbx_strand_id
1 'polypeptide(L)'
;MCGFLLSSNVETNLNNFNLSLKEINHRGPDSNDVYKSINSNLYLGHNRLSIIDVELGNQPYWSDDKQQVILYNGEIYNFKEIKSQLLKNGLNFNSNSDTEVILKLYQSAGYESFNILRGMFSFFIIDFKNNIIISSRDYYGKKPLYFYTENNSLIISSELTPIVKLLKNNLKISQSNFEFFICNGYYNNEKTIYENIYKQESNSTFIFDLKNSEIIKKI
;
A
#
# COMPACT_ATOMS: atom_id res chain seq x y z
N MET A 1 -2.61 13.46 5.74
CA MET A 1 -2.58 11.98 5.58
C MET A 1 -1.92 11.67 4.24
N CYS A 2 -0.99 10.73 4.21
CA CYS A 2 -0.32 10.36 2.96
C CYS A 2 -1.23 9.61 1.98
N GLY A 3 -0.84 9.57 0.72
CA GLY A 3 -1.46 8.76 -0.32
C GLY A 3 -0.43 7.96 -1.08
N PHE A 4 -0.74 6.73 -1.43
CA PHE A 4 0.14 5.88 -2.22
C PHE A 4 -0.59 5.21 -3.39
N LEU A 5 0.18 4.87 -4.41
CA LEU A 5 -0.27 4.13 -5.58
C LEU A 5 0.83 3.16 -6.03
N LEU A 6 0.44 1.91 -6.24
CA LEU A 6 1.23 0.88 -6.91
C LEU A 6 0.52 0.47 -8.19
N SER A 7 1.25 0.25 -9.25
CA SER A 7 0.79 -0.42 -10.46
C SER A 7 1.83 -1.45 -10.90
N SER A 8 1.43 -2.72 -10.97
CA SER A 8 2.26 -3.84 -11.40
C SER A 8 1.58 -4.57 -12.55
N ASN A 9 2.33 -4.77 -13.65
CA ASN A 9 1.88 -5.47 -14.86
C ASN A 9 0.61 -4.88 -15.53
N VAL A 10 0.25 -3.64 -15.20
CA VAL A 10 -0.83 -2.91 -15.86
C VAL A 10 -0.27 -2.21 -17.10
N GLU A 11 -0.98 -2.28 -18.22
CA GLU A 11 -0.62 -1.53 -19.42
C GLU A 11 -0.81 -0.03 -19.18
N THR A 12 0.25 0.63 -18.76
CA THR A 12 0.27 2.06 -18.46
C THR A 12 1.64 2.66 -18.80
N ASN A 13 1.71 3.98 -18.84
CA ASN A 13 2.94 4.73 -18.96
C ASN A 13 3.10 5.72 -17.79
N LEU A 14 4.30 6.28 -17.66
CA LEU A 14 4.62 7.18 -16.56
C LEU A 14 3.68 8.40 -16.48
N ASN A 15 3.26 8.95 -17.62
CA ASN A 15 2.34 10.08 -17.64
C ASN A 15 0.96 9.71 -17.08
N ASN A 16 0.38 8.60 -17.53
CA ASN A 16 -0.91 8.11 -17.02
C ASN A 16 -0.84 7.75 -15.53
N PHE A 17 0.28 7.13 -15.09
CA PHE A 17 0.51 6.85 -13.69
C PHE A 17 0.56 8.14 -12.84
N ASN A 18 1.31 9.15 -13.29
CA ASN A 18 1.40 10.45 -12.62
C ASN A 18 0.05 11.17 -12.57
N LEU A 19 -0.73 11.13 -13.65
CA LEU A 19 -2.08 11.68 -13.67
C LEU A 19 -3.01 10.99 -12.68
N SER A 20 -2.86 9.67 -12.51
CA SER A 20 -3.64 8.91 -11.54
C SER A 20 -3.20 9.19 -10.11
N LEU A 21 -1.89 9.29 -9.85
CA LEU A 21 -1.37 9.66 -8.53
C LEU A 21 -1.82 11.07 -8.09
N LYS A 22 -1.97 12.00 -9.04
CA LYS A 22 -2.49 13.36 -8.76
C LYS A 22 -3.90 13.38 -8.19
N GLU A 23 -4.74 12.36 -8.44
CA GLU A 23 -6.09 12.27 -7.88
C GLU A 23 -6.09 12.23 -6.34
N ILE A 24 -4.98 11.83 -5.74
CA ILE A 24 -4.81 11.75 -4.29
C ILE A 24 -3.81 12.78 -3.72
N ASN A 25 -3.52 13.86 -4.46
CA ASN A 25 -2.64 14.95 -3.98
C ASN A 25 -3.19 15.64 -2.73
N HIS A 26 -4.51 15.70 -2.56
CA HIS A 26 -5.17 16.26 -1.38
C HIS A 26 -4.77 15.52 -0.08
N ARG A 27 -4.28 14.29 -0.16
CA ARG A 27 -3.82 13.51 0.98
C ARG A 27 -2.41 13.88 1.45
N GLY A 28 -1.56 14.31 0.53
CA GLY A 28 -0.18 14.60 0.84
C GLY A 28 0.38 15.66 -0.10
N PRO A 29 0.14 16.95 0.22
CA PRO A 29 0.51 18.05 -0.67
C PRO A 29 1.99 18.45 -0.58
N ASP A 30 2.77 17.93 0.41
CA ASP A 30 4.10 18.45 0.72
C ASP A 30 5.17 17.93 -0.25
N SER A 31 5.09 16.66 -0.66
CA SER A 31 5.96 16.10 -1.70
C SER A 31 5.27 14.98 -2.47
N ASN A 32 5.78 14.76 -3.69
CA ASN A 32 5.33 13.71 -4.60
C ASN A 32 6.55 12.99 -5.15
N ASP A 33 6.66 11.71 -4.86
CA ASP A 33 7.76 10.88 -5.31
C ASP A 33 7.25 9.70 -6.13
N VAL A 34 7.89 9.45 -7.28
CA VAL A 34 7.56 8.37 -8.20
C VAL A 34 8.79 7.55 -8.52
N TYR A 35 8.65 6.25 -8.42
CA TYR A 35 9.64 5.27 -8.86
C TYR A 35 9.06 4.43 -9.99
N LYS A 36 9.88 4.20 -11.02
CA LYS A 36 9.61 3.28 -12.12
C LYS A 36 10.71 2.24 -12.19
N SER A 37 10.36 0.96 -12.16
CA SER A 37 11.32 -0.10 -12.42
C SER A 37 11.82 -0.07 -13.88
N ILE A 38 13.12 -0.35 -14.07
CA ILE A 38 13.73 -0.38 -15.41
C ILE A 38 13.34 -1.67 -16.16
N ASN A 39 13.25 -2.79 -15.42
CA ASN A 39 13.13 -4.13 -15.98
C ASN A 39 11.72 -4.73 -15.87
N SER A 40 10.77 -3.99 -15.31
CA SER A 40 9.41 -4.48 -15.13
C SER A 40 8.40 -3.35 -15.28
N ASN A 41 7.16 -3.71 -15.57
CA ASN A 41 6.06 -2.74 -15.65
C ASN A 41 5.52 -2.41 -14.25
N LEU A 42 6.43 -1.95 -13.37
CA LEU A 42 6.16 -1.61 -11.96
C LEU A 42 6.38 -0.12 -11.73
N TYR A 43 5.34 0.51 -11.20
CA TYR A 43 5.34 1.92 -10.81
C TYR A 43 4.92 2.05 -9.35
N LEU A 44 5.63 2.89 -8.59
CA LEU A 44 5.31 3.25 -7.22
C LEU A 44 5.18 4.76 -7.12
N GLY A 45 4.17 5.24 -6.43
CA GLY A 45 3.95 6.66 -6.22
C GLY A 45 3.51 6.96 -4.80
N HIS A 46 4.03 8.03 -4.24
CA HIS A 46 3.69 8.48 -2.90
C HIS A 46 3.47 10.00 -2.85
N ASN A 47 2.36 10.41 -2.29
CA ASN A 47 2.05 11.80 -1.94
C ASN A 47 2.19 11.95 -0.44
N ARG A 48 3.11 12.77 0.02
CA ARG A 48 3.49 12.88 1.42
C ARG A 48 2.84 14.07 2.11
N LEU A 49 2.31 13.83 3.30
CA LEU A 49 2.09 14.82 4.34
C LEU A 49 3.18 14.61 5.41
N SER A 50 4.08 15.57 5.54
CA SER A 50 5.28 15.46 6.38
C SER A 50 4.93 15.75 7.84
N ILE A 51 4.75 14.71 8.66
CA ILE A 51 4.41 14.82 10.09
C ILE A 51 5.56 14.29 10.95
N ILE A 52 6.04 13.07 10.68
CA ILE A 52 7.13 12.43 11.42
C ILE A 52 8.37 12.41 10.53
N ASP A 53 9.52 12.79 11.11
CA ASP A 53 10.82 12.82 10.45
C ASP A 53 10.78 13.51 9.07
N VAL A 54 10.59 14.83 9.10
CA VAL A 54 10.38 15.65 7.89
C VAL A 54 11.52 15.49 6.86
N GLU A 55 12.76 15.31 7.33
CA GLU A 55 13.94 15.24 6.46
C GLU A 55 14.18 13.83 5.91
N LEU A 56 14.04 12.77 6.73
CA LEU A 56 14.44 11.40 6.38
C LEU A 56 13.26 10.43 6.17
N GLY A 57 12.03 10.86 6.45
CA GLY A 57 10.83 10.03 6.28
C GLY A 57 10.27 10.00 4.87
N ASN A 58 11.09 10.20 3.82
CA ASN A 58 10.62 10.15 2.43
C ASN A 58 10.23 8.74 2.01
N GLN A 59 9.23 8.65 1.12
CA GLN A 59 8.72 7.40 0.58
C GLN A 59 8.62 7.50 -0.96
N PRO A 60 8.88 6.41 -1.69
CA PRO A 60 9.09 5.02 -1.26
C PRO A 60 10.35 4.84 -0.37
N TYR A 61 10.20 4.17 0.78
CA TYR A 61 11.33 3.91 1.67
C TYR A 61 11.94 2.53 1.37
N TRP A 62 13.23 2.52 1.06
CA TRP A 62 13.96 1.33 0.63
C TRP A 62 14.79 0.74 1.77
N SER A 63 14.88 -0.59 1.79
CA SER A 63 15.89 -1.30 2.60
C SER A 63 17.32 -0.94 2.15
N ASP A 64 18.28 -1.14 3.04
CA ASP A 64 19.68 -0.82 2.78
C ASP A 64 20.25 -1.58 1.56
N ASP A 65 19.82 -2.83 1.35
CA ASP A 65 20.18 -3.69 0.22
C ASP A 65 19.32 -3.47 -1.04
N LYS A 66 18.36 -2.54 -1.01
CA LYS A 66 17.39 -2.25 -2.08
C LYS A 66 16.54 -3.45 -2.54
N GLN A 67 16.45 -4.51 -1.72
CA GLN A 67 15.64 -5.68 -2.02
C GLN A 67 14.19 -5.54 -1.53
N GLN A 68 13.91 -4.55 -0.68
CA GLN A 68 12.57 -4.31 -0.16
C GLN A 68 12.26 -2.83 -0.20
N VAL A 69 10.99 -2.52 -0.43
CA VAL A 69 10.47 -1.15 -0.43
C VAL A 69 9.10 -1.10 0.23
N ILE A 70 8.87 -0.07 1.04
CA ILE A 70 7.58 0.17 1.70
C ILE A 70 6.98 1.51 1.27
N LEU A 71 5.66 1.51 1.06
CA LEU A 71 4.83 2.71 1.01
C LEU A 71 3.74 2.61 2.08
N TYR A 72 3.59 3.67 2.84
CA TYR A 72 2.84 3.68 4.07
C TYR A 72 2.03 4.97 4.24
N ASN A 73 0.82 4.81 4.74
CA ASN A 73 -0.06 5.90 5.16
C ASN A 73 -0.62 5.59 6.54
N GLY A 74 -0.21 6.35 7.55
CA GLY A 74 -0.70 6.11 8.89
C GLY A 74 0.19 6.69 9.99
N GLU A 75 0.00 6.13 11.18
CA GLU A 75 0.80 6.40 12.36
C GLU A 75 0.81 5.15 13.26
N ILE A 76 2.02 4.63 13.55
CA ILE A 76 2.23 3.51 14.47
C ILE A 76 2.53 4.06 15.86
N TYR A 77 1.59 4.00 16.76
CA TYR A 77 1.70 4.64 18.09
C TYR A 77 2.80 4.04 18.96
N ASN A 78 3.07 2.74 18.83
CA ASN A 78 4.09 2.03 19.59
C ASN A 78 5.42 1.85 18.83
N PHE A 79 5.69 2.67 17.79
CA PHE A 79 6.90 2.53 16.98
C PHE A 79 8.21 2.71 17.78
N LYS A 80 8.22 3.58 18.80
CA LYS A 80 9.40 3.80 19.64
C LYS A 80 9.76 2.58 20.49
N GLU A 81 8.74 1.87 20.99
CA GLU A 81 8.91 0.63 21.76
C GLU A 81 9.47 -0.47 20.87
N ILE A 82 8.88 -0.64 19.67
CA ILE A 82 9.33 -1.61 18.65
C ILE A 82 10.76 -1.28 18.24
N LYS A 83 11.07 -0.02 17.91
CA LYS A 83 12.42 0.43 17.55
C LYS A 83 13.43 0.09 18.65
N SER A 84 13.10 0.34 19.91
CA SER A 84 13.96 0.02 21.05
C SER A 84 14.26 -1.48 21.15
N GLN A 85 13.28 -2.35 20.91
CA GLN A 85 13.47 -3.80 20.89
C GLN A 85 14.37 -4.25 19.73
N LEU A 86 14.12 -3.71 18.52
CA LEU A 86 14.92 -4.04 17.35
C LEU A 86 16.38 -3.57 17.47
N LEU A 87 16.63 -2.41 18.09
CA LEU A 87 17.98 -1.93 18.43
C LEU A 87 18.70 -2.88 19.38
N LYS A 88 18.01 -3.40 20.42
CA LYS A 88 18.58 -4.40 21.34
C LYS A 88 18.93 -5.70 20.64
N ASN A 89 18.23 -6.04 19.58
CA ASN A 89 18.50 -7.20 18.73
C ASN A 89 19.59 -6.94 17.66
N GLY A 90 20.27 -5.77 17.72
CA GLY A 90 21.40 -5.44 16.86
C GLY A 90 21.05 -4.81 15.51
N LEU A 91 19.79 -4.44 15.27
CA LEU A 91 19.43 -3.72 14.04
C LEU A 91 19.79 -2.23 14.16
N ASN A 92 20.24 -1.64 13.04
CA ASN A 92 20.51 -0.22 12.93
C ASN A 92 19.37 0.52 12.22
N PHE A 93 19.22 1.81 12.53
CA PHE A 93 18.21 2.68 11.94
C PHE A 93 18.85 3.95 11.37
N ASN A 94 18.37 4.36 10.20
CA ASN A 94 18.84 5.55 9.49
C ASN A 94 17.93 6.76 9.72
N SER A 95 16.72 6.55 10.24
CA SER A 95 15.71 7.59 10.45
C SER A 95 14.99 7.43 11.80
N ASN A 96 14.18 8.40 12.15
CA ASN A 96 13.26 8.31 13.28
C ASN A 96 11.80 8.05 12.83
N SER A 97 11.62 7.62 11.59
CA SER A 97 10.32 7.35 10.99
C SER A 97 9.77 5.99 11.45
N ASP A 98 8.47 5.95 11.71
CA ASP A 98 7.72 4.71 11.91
C ASP A 98 7.68 3.83 10.64
N THR A 99 7.81 4.43 9.45
CA THR A 99 7.94 3.72 8.18
C THR A 99 9.13 2.76 8.17
N GLU A 100 10.32 3.23 8.61
CA GLU A 100 11.50 2.38 8.73
C GLU A 100 11.30 1.28 9.76
N VAL A 101 10.62 1.59 10.87
CA VAL A 101 10.35 0.61 11.93
C VAL A 101 9.49 -0.55 11.40
N ILE A 102 8.46 -0.27 10.58
CA ILE A 102 7.65 -1.32 9.95
C ILE A 102 8.51 -2.21 9.05
N LEU A 103 9.37 -1.61 8.20
CA LEU A 103 10.22 -2.36 7.27
C LEU A 103 11.26 -3.21 8.02
N LYS A 104 11.92 -2.67 9.04
CA LYS A 104 12.89 -3.40 9.87
C LYS A 104 12.21 -4.51 10.70
N LEU A 105 10.99 -4.28 11.17
CA LEU A 105 10.19 -5.32 11.85
C LEU A 105 9.91 -6.48 10.91
N TYR A 106 9.48 -6.20 9.67
CA TYR A 106 9.29 -7.21 8.63
C TYR A 106 10.58 -7.98 8.34
N GLN A 107 11.71 -7.30 8.20
CA GLN A 107 13.02 -7.92 7.96
C GLN A 107 13.43 -8.87 9.08
N SER A 108 13.12 -8.52 10.32
CA SER A 108 13.48 -9.31 11.51
C SER A 108 12.61 -10.53 11.75
N ALA A 109 11.30 -10.43 11.50
CA ALA A 109 10.34 -11.43 11.96
C ALA A 109 9.22 -11.76 10.96
N GLY A 110 9.32 -11.26 9.71
CA GLY A 110 8.35 -11.50 8.66
C GLY A 110 7.01 -10.77 8.89
N TYR A 111 6.06 -11.05 8.01
CA TYR A 111 4.76 -10.36 8.01
C TYR A 111 3.86 -10.74 9.20
N GLU A 112 4.09 -11.87 9.85
CA GLU A 112 3.32 -12.28 11.05
C GLU A 112 3.59 -11.35 12.25
N SER A 113 4.71 -10.62 12.23
CA SER A 113 5.04 -9.61 13.24
C SER A 113 4.15 -8.37 13.20
N PHE A 114 3.38 -8.15 12.14
CA PHE A 114 2.51 -6.97 12.04
C PHE A 114 1.37 -6.97 13.07
N ASN A 115 1.06 -8.11 13.69
CA ASN A 115 0.08 -8.24 14.77
C ASN A 115 0.41 -7.42 16.03
N ILE A 116 1.69 -7.01 16.22
CA ILE A 116 2.10 -6.17 17.35
C ILE A 116 1.96 -4.67 17.06
N LEU A 117 1.71 -4.29 15.79
CA LEU A 117 1.53 -2.89 15.42
C LEU A 117 0.26 -2.31 16.04
N ARG A 118 0.40 -1.19 16.76
CA ARG A 118 -0.72 -0.44 17.31
C ARG A 118 -0.77 0.93 16.66
N GLY A 119 -1.90 1.24 16.03
CA GLY A 119 -2.03 2.52 15.33
C GLY A 119 -3.16 2.53 14.31
N MET A 120 -3.13 3.51 13.46
CA MET A 120 -4.00 3.64 12.31
C MET A 120 -3.13 3.61 11.05
N PHE A 121 -3.25 2.58 10.23
CA PHE A 121 -2.34 2.38 9.12
C PHE A 121 -2.92 1.62 7.94
N SER A 122 -2.37 1.91 6.80
CA SER A 122 -2.36 1.04 5.62
C SER A 122 -0.99 1.15 4.95
N PHE A 123 -0.44 0.03 4.54
CA PHE A 123 0.83 0.00 3.83
C PHE A 123 0.91 -1.20 2.90
N PHE A 124 1.88 -1.15 2.00
CA PHE A 124 2.36 -2.34 1.33
C PHE A 124 3.90 -2.36 1.31
N ILE A 125 4.43 -3.57 1.31
CA ILE A 125 5.86 -3.86 1.15
C ILE A 125 6.02 -4.70 -0.11
N ILE A 126 6.95 -4.35 -0.98
CA ILE A 126 7.43 -5.23 -2.05
C ILE A 126 8.71 -5.87 -1.58
N ASP A 127 8.76 -7.18 -1.61
CA ASP A 127 9.95 -7.98 -1.34
C ASP A 127 10.38 -8.67 -2.64
N PHE A 128 11.37 -8.07 -3.29
CA PHE A 128 11.90 -8.58 -4.57
C PHE A 128 12.66 -9.88 -4.39
N LYS A 129 13.25 -10.12 -3.21
CA LYS A 129 13.98 -11.36 -2.91
C LYS A 129 13.03 -12.55 -2.85
N ASN A 130 11.86 -12.38 -2.23
CA ASN A 130 10.85 -13.42 -2.10
C ASN A 130 9.80 -13.39 -3.22
N ASN A 131 9.85 -12.42 -4.14
CA ASN A 131 8.88 -12.18 -5.21
C ASN A 131 7.43 -12.03 -4.70
N ILE A 132 7.23 -11.27 -3.63
CA ILE A 132 5.91 -11.03 -3.05
C ILE A 132 5.65 -9.54 -2.82
N ILE A 133 4.36 -9.20 -2.81
CA ILE A 133 3.86 -7.92 -2.32
C ILE A 133 2.98 -8.22 -1.11
N ILE A 134 3.23 -7.53 -0.02
CA ILE A 134 2.49 -7.69 1.24
C ILE A 134 1.76 -6.40 1.51
N SER A 135 0.44 -6.43 1.65
CA SER A 135 -0.36 -5.29 2.08
C SER A 135 -0.97 -5.54 3.44
N SER A 136 -1.00 -4.53 4.30
CA SER A 136 -1.59 -4.64 5.63
C SER A 136 -2.43 -3.42 5.98
N ARG A 137 -3.51 -3.65 6.72
CA ARG A 137 -4.47 -2.63 7.12
C ARG A 137 -4.82 -2.75 8.60
N ASP A 138 -4.94 -1.60 9.27
CA ASP A 138 -5.15 -1.51 10.71
C ASP A 138 -6.44 -2.20 11.19
N TYR A 139 -6.46 -2.51 12.49
CA TYR A 139 -7.53 -3.27 13.17
C TYR A 139 -8.94 -2.73 12.91
N TYR A 140 -9.11 -1.41 12.88
CA TYR A 140 -10.40 -0.77 12.64
C TYR A 140 -10.61 -0.35 11.18
N GLY A 141 -9.62 -0.56 10.29
CA GLY A 141 -9.66 -0.09 8.91
C GLY A 141 -9.76 1.43 8.77
N LYS A 142 -9.15 2.17 9.72
CA LYS A 142 -9.17 3.65 9.73
C LYS A 142 -8.47 4.25 8.52
N LYS A 143 -7.37 3.63 8.06
CA LYS A 143 -6.72 4.03 6.83
C LYS A 143 -7.27 3.19 5.68
N PRO A 144 -7.68 3.83 4.58
CA PRO A 144 -8.20 3.11 3.43
C PRO A 144 -7.08 2.42 2.66
N LEU A 145 -7.39 1.26 2.09
CA LEU A 145 -6.58 0.53 1.14
C LEU A 145 -7.49 -0.19 0.16
N TYR A 146 -7.30 0.10 -1.12
CA TYR A 146 -8.01 -0.53 -2.23
C TYR A 146 -7.04 -1.27 -3.11
N PHE A 147 -7.49 -2.36 -3.72
CA PHE A 147 -6.71 -3.09 -4.72
C PHE A 147 -7.58 -3.59 -5.86
N TYR A 148 -6.97 -3.68 -7.02
CA TYR A 148 -7.47 -4.35 -8.21
C TYR A 148 -6.55 -5.50 -8.56
N THR A 149 -7.10 -6.66 -8.87
CA THR A 149 -6.34 -7.81 -9.37
C THR A 149 -7.13 -8.53 -10.45
N GLU A 150 -6.54 -8.63 -11.63
CA GLU A 150 -7.07 -9.36 -12.79
C GLU A 150 -5.95 -9.54 -13.82
N ASN A 151 -5.93 -10.70 -14.51
CA ASN A 151 -5.02 -10.95 -15.62
C ASN A 151 -3.54 -10.64 -15.32
N ASN A 152 -3.01 -11.11 -14.19
CA ASN A 152 -1.66 -10.86 -13.71
C ASN A 152 -1.36 -9.38 -13.37
N SER A 153 -2.36 -8.51 -13.40
CA SER A 153 -2.22 -7.09 -13.07
C SER A 153 -2.63 -6.83 -11.63
N LEU A 154 -1.87 -5.97 -10.94
CA LEU A 154 -2.18 -5.51 -9.59
C LEU A 154 -2.06 -4.00 -9.51
N ILE A 155 -3.08 -3.36 -8.94
CA ILE A 155 -3.00 -1.97 -8.51
C ILE A 155 -3.36 -1.93 -7.03
N ILE A 156 -2.56 -1.21 -6.22
CA ILE A 156 -2.87 -0.93 -4.81
C ILE A 156 -2.88 0.57 -4.62
N SER A 157 -3.90 1.10 -3.97
CA SER A 157 -4.02 2.55 -3.74
C SER A 157 -4.69 2.87 -2.40
N SER A 158 -4.36 4.04 -1.87
CA SER A 158 -5.05 4.61 -0.71
C SER A 158 -6.51 4.98 -1.01
N GLU A 159 -6.87 5.25 -2.26
CA GLU A 159 -8.23 5.60 -2.67
C GLU A 159 -8.62 4.89 -3.97
N LEU A 160 -9.93 4.84 -4.23
CA LEU A 160 -10.50 4.20 -5.40
C LEU A 160 -10.17 4.94 -6.70
N THR A 161 -10.18 6.28 -6.67
CA THR A 161 -10.06 7.15 -7.84
C THR A 161 -8.81 6.90 -8.69
N PRO A 162 -7.58 6.72 -8.13
CA PRO A 162 -6.40 6.39 -8.92
C PRO A 162 -6.53 5.09 -9.70
N ILE A 163 -7.15 4.06 -9.09
CA ILE A 163 -7.37 2.76 -9.73
C ILE A 163 -8.30 2.93 -10.93
N VAL A 164 -9.43 3.61 -10.72
CA VAL A 164 -10.42 3.91 -11.77
C VAL A 164 -9.76 4.66 -12.93
N LYS A 165 -8.91 5.64 -12.62
CA LYS A 165 -8.23 6.43 -13.65
C LYS A 165 -7.18 5.65 -14.44
N LEU A 166 -6.46 4.72 -13.80
CA LEU A 166 -5.51 3.83 -14.49
C LEU A 166 -6.20 2.85 -15.42
N LEU A 167 -7.32 2.26 -14.98
CA LEU A 167 -8.04 1.24 -15.74
C LEU A 167 -8.91 1.81 -16.84
N LYS A 168 -9.38 3.06 -16.73
CA LYS A 168 -10.19 3.79 -17.72
C LYS A 168 -11.31 2.94 -18.34
N ASN A 169 -11.10 2.52 -19.61
CA ASN A 169 -12.10 1.82 -20.43
C ASN A 169 -12.26 0.32 -20.09
N ASN A 170 -11.43 -0.21 -19.20
CA ASN A 170 -11.45 -1.63 -18.82
C ASN A 170 -12.29 -1.88 -17.55
N LEU A 171 -12.98 -0.86 -17.06
CA LEU A 171 -13.83 -0.96 -15.87
C LEU A 171 -15.19 -1.56 -16.20
N LYS A 172 -15.60 -2.52 -15.37
CA LYS A 172 -16.95 -3.08 -15.40
C LYS A 172 -17.65 -2.77 -14.08
N ILE A 173 -18.90 -2.33 -14.17
CA ILE A 173 -19.76 -2.13 -13.01
C ILE A 173 -20.36 -3.48 -12.63
N SER A 174 -20.21 -3.85 -11.36
CA SER A 174 -20.89 -5.02 -10.79
C SER A 174 -22.36 -4.67 -10.52
N GLN A 175 -23.26 -5.22 -11.31
CA GLN A 175 -24.69 -4.97 -11.15
C GLN A 175 -25.16 -5.37 -9.73
N SER A 176 -24.75 -6.51 -9.23
CA SER A 176 -25.15 -6.99 -7.89
C SER A 176 -24.67 -6.07 -6.75
N ASN A 177 -23.43 -5.53 -6.86
CA ASN A 177 -22.92 -4.58 -5.86
C ASN A 177 -23.64 -3.22 -5.96
N PHE A 178 -23.98 -2.78 -7.18
CA PHE A 178 -24.75 -1.56 -7.39
C PHE A 178 -26.16 -1.68 -6.80
N GLU A 179 -26.88 -2.78 -7.08
CA GLU A 179 -28.20 -3.05 -6.53
C GLU A 179 -28.15 -3.11 -4.98
N PHE A 180 -27.14 -3.79 -4.42
CA PHE A 180 -26.95 -3.83 -2.98
C PHE A 180 -26.76 -2.44 -2.36
N PHE A 181 -25.94 -1.58 -3.02
CA PHE A 181 -25.74 -0.20 -2.57
C PHE A 181 -27.02 0.63 -2.62
N ILE A 182 -27.80 0.52 -3.68
CA ILE A 182 -29.08 1.25 -3.81
C ILE A 182 -30.06 0.86 -2.67
N CYS A 183 -30.10 -0.43 -2.33
CA CYS A 183 -31.02 -0.92 -1.30
C CYS A 183 -30.55 -0.57 0.14
N ASN A 184 -29.24 -0.52 0.39
CA ASN A 184 -28.69 -0.47 1.76
C ASN A 184 -27.94 0.84 2.07
N GLY A 185 -27.53 1.63 1.07
CA GLY A 185 -26.77 2.87 1.25
C GLY A 185 -25.28 2.68 1.54
N TYR A 186 -24.77 1.44 1.51
CA TYR A 186 -23.35 1.11 1.70
C TYR A 186 -22.97 -0.14 0.90
N TYR A 187 -21.67 -0.37 0.71
CA TYR A 187 -21.16 -1.61 0.10
C TYR A 187 -20.86 -2.66 1.15
N ASN A 188 -21.20 -3.92 0.85
CA ASN A 188 -20.93 -5.03 1.76
C ASN A 188 -19.42 -5.30 1.83
N ASN A 189 -18.86 -5.20 3.02
CA ASN A 189 -17.46 -5.50 3.36
C ASN A 189 -16.42 -4.92 2.37
N GLU A 190 -15.76 -5.79 1.63
CA GLU A 190 -14.67 -5.47 0.71
C GLU A 190 -15.12 -5.02 -0.68
N LYS A 191 -16.41 -5.06 -0.95
CA LYS A 191 -16.94 -4.78 -2.29
C LYS A 191 -16.87 -3.30 -2.63
N THR A 192 -16.74 -3.02 -3.92
CA THR A 192 -16.93 -1.69 -4.51
C THR A 192 -18.00 -1.79 -5.61
N ILE A 193 -18.34 -0.68 -6.24
CA ILE A 193 -19.24 -0.67 -7.39
C ILE A 193 -18.64 -1.42 -8.60
N TYR A 194 -17.32 -1.53 -8.66
CA TYR A 194 -16.61 -2.12 -9.79
C TYR A 194 -16.33 -3.61 -9.57
N GLU A 195 -16.30 -4.38 -10.66
CA GLU A 195 -15.75 -5.73 -10.67
C GLU A 195 -14.24 -5.68 -10.43
N ASN A 196 -13.69 -6.69 -9.74
CA ASN A 196 -12.26 -6.88 -9.49
C ASN A 196 -11.54 -5.73 -8.76
N ILE A 197 -12.28 -4.74 -8.25
CA ILE A 197 -11.75 -3.72 -7.34
C ILE A 197 -12.35 -3.93 -5.95
N TYR A 198 -11.47 -4.10 -4.98
CA TYR A 198 -11.82 -4.42 -3.61
C TYR A 198 -11.23 -3.41 -2.63
N LYS A 199 -11.91 -3.21 -1.52
CA LYS A 199 -11.36 -2.56 -0.32
C LYS A 199 -10.79 -3.66 0.57
N GLN A 200 -9.52 -3.58 0.94
CA GLN A 200 -8.93 -4.57 1.83
C GLN A 200 -9.67 -4.58 3.18
N GLU A 201 -9.91 -5.75 3.72
CA GLU A 201 -10.52 -5.92 5.05
C GLU A 201 -9.73 -5.19 6.14
N SER A 202 -10.43 -4.76 7.19
CA SER A 202 -9.78 -4.30 8.41
C SER A 202 -9.09 -5.47 9.12
N ASN A 203 -8.03 -5.18 9.87
CA ASN A 203 -7.25 -6.20 10.59
C ASN A 203 -6.79 -7.34 9.71
N SER A 204 -6.29 -7.03 8.51
CA SER A 204 -5.87 -8.06 7.56
C SER A 204 -4.51 -7.75 6.93
N THR A 205 -3.81 -8.81 6.59
CA THR A 205 -2.59 -8.80 5.79
C THR A 205 -2.78 -9.72 4.59
N PHE A 206 -2.63 -9.17 3.38
CA PHE A 206 -2.71 -9.94 2.14
C PHE A 206 -1.33 -10.06 1.53
N ILE A 207 -1.04 -11.22 0.97
CA ILE A 207 0.21 -11.52 0.28
C ILE A 207 -0.14 -11.85 -1.17
N PHE A 208 0.45 -11.10 -2.09
CA PHE A 208 0.31 -11.28 -3.52
C PHE A 208 1.63 -11.79 -4.11
N ASP A 209 1.54 -12.67 -5.08
CA ASP A 209 2.69 -13.01 -5.92
C ASP A 209 3.04 -11.81 -6.82
N LEU A 210 4.32 -11.45 -6.88
CA LEU A 210 4.78 -10.29 -7.65
C LEU A 210 4.71 -10.51 -9.17
N LYS A 211 4.72 -11.77 -9.65
CA LYS A 211 4.72 -12.10 -11.07
C LYS A 211 3.33 -12.19 -11.66
N ASN A 212 2.43 -12.93 -10.97
CA ASN A 212 1.08 -13.20 -11.46
C ASN A 212 -0.01 -12.40 -10.73
N SER A 213 0.36 -11.61 -9.71
CA SER A 213 -0.54 -10.72 -8.97
C SER A 213 -1.70 -11.45 -8.26
N GLU A 214 -1.60 -12.76 -8.09
CA GLU A 214 -2.58 -13.56 -7.37
C GLU A 214 -2.40 -13.42 -5.86
N ILE A 215 -3.51 -13.49 -5.13
CA ILE A 215 -3.47 -13.54 -3.66
C ILE A 215 -3.04 -14.93 -3.24
N ILE A 216 -1.84 -15.04 -2.66
CA ILE A 216 -1.30 -16.30 -2.15
C ILE A 216 -1.85 -16.60 -0.75
N LYS A 217 -1.99 -15.57 0.09
CA LYS A 217 -2.37 -15.73 1.50
C LYS A 217 -3.13 -14.51 2.01
N LYS A 218 -4.14 -14.77 2.87
CA LYS A 218 -4.83 -13.78 3.69
C LYS A 218 -4.67 -14.15 5.16
N ILE A 219 -4.35 -13.18 6.01
CA ILE A 219 -4.12 -13.34 7.47
C ILE A 219 -4.95 -12.31 8.21
#